data_96d6884883546768c3672017b88d0b67
#
_entry.id   96d6884883546768c3672017b88d0b67
#
_cell.length_a   1.000
_cell.length_b   1.000
_cell.length_c   1.000
_cell.angle_alpha   90.00
_cell.angle_beta   90.00
_cell.angle_gamma   90.00
#
_symmetry.space_group_name_H-M   'P 1'
#
loop_
_entity.id
_entity.type
_entity.pdbx_description
1 polymer ?
#
loop_
_entity_poly.entity_id
_entity_poly.type
_entity_poly.pdbx_seq_one_letter_code
_entity_poly.pdbx_strand_id
1 'polypeptide(L)'
;MPVTVVGAGPAGLACAIVLARGGRQVIVREWHRTVGARFHSDLQGLENWSDRRDVLDELRRSGIDVNFDCHAVHEGTGFDAWGKAYPLRGDRPLCYIVHRGCRTGSLDLGLLNQAIEAGVEVRFGDRVTDAIGPTVLAIGPRVADAIAAGYVFETENPDGNWIAFNDALAPLGYSYLLIHKGHGTVASCMFTEFKRQAEYVERTVAFFRERVGLKMRDPRPFGGFASFRLLGTAVQGGRPVIGEQAGFQDALAGFGIRYALRSGVLAARSMIDDVDYTRLWRKELLPLLRTGISNRFILTILGERRWRWILRGLSRSDAGTKLRQLYQPSLLKRLLFPLAYWHHRTPRHH
;
A
#
# COMPACT_ATOMS: atom_id res chain seq x y z
N MET A 1 -12.14 -26.85 -14.71
CA MET A 1 -11.09 -26.94 -13.66
C MET A 1 -11.20 -25.70 -12.79
N PRO A 2 -11.01 -25.83 -11.46
CA PRO A 2 -10.97 -24.68 -10.57
C PRO A 2 -9.79 -23.75 -10.90
N VAL A 3 -9.98 -22.47 -10.65
CA VAL A 3 -8.89 -21.48 -10.75
C VAL A 3 -8.10 -21.50 -9.44
N THR A 4 -6.77 -21.66 -9.54
CA THR A 4 -5.88 -21.59 -8.37
C THR A 4 -5.36 -20.16 -8.20
N VAL A 5 -5.54 -19.57 -7.01
CA VAL A 5 -4.92 -18.30 -6.61
C VAL A 5 -3.83 -18.59 -5.58
N VAL A 6 -2.59 -18.22 -5.87
CA VAL A 6 -1.44 -18.49 -5.00
C VAL A 6 -1.12 -17.27 -4.17
N GLY A 7 -1.49 -17.32 -2.89
CA GLY A 7 -1.36 -16.24 -1.90
C GLY A 7 -2.69 -15.63 -1.47
N ALA A 8 -2.92 -15.58 -0.16
CA ALA A 8 -4.11 -15.01 0.48
C ALA A 8 -3.92 -13.55 0.98
N GLY A 9 -3.08 -12.78 0.31
CA GLY A 9 -2.98 -11.33 0.53
C GLY A 9 -4.16 -10.58 -0.12
N PRO A 10 -4.28 -9.24 0.08
CA PRO A 10 -5.40 -8.47 -0.46
C PRO A 10 -5.62 -8.61 -1.96
N ALA A 11 -4.55 -8.74 -2.76
CA ALA A 11 -4.65 -8.95 -4.20
C ALA A 11 -5.27 -10.33 -4.53
N GLY A 12 -4.77 -11.38 -3.88
CA GLY A 12 -5.25 -12.75 -4.10
C GLY A 12 -6.69 -12.95 -3.66
N LEU A 13 -7.04 -12.45 -2.47
CA LEU A 13 -8.41 -12.56 -1.95
C LEU A 13 -9.39 -11.72 -2.79
N ALA A 14 -9.04 -10.51 -3.21
CA ALA A 14 -9.87 -9.72 -4.13
C ALA A 14 -10.10 -10.45 -5.46
N CYS A 15 -9.06 -11.09 -6.01
CA CYS A 15 -9.18 -11.90 -7.21
C CYS A 15 -10.13 -13.09 -6.99
N ALA A 16 -9.95 -13.82 -5.88
CA ALA A 16 -10.75 -14.99 -5.55
C ALA A 16 -12.22 -14.67 -5.35
N ILE A 17 -12.55 -13.58 -4.61
CA ILE A 17 -13.92 -13.12 -4.40
C ILE A 17 -14.61 -12.83 -5.75
N VAL A 18 -13.95 -12.04 -6.61
CA VAL A 18 -14.53 -11.64 -7.89
C VAL A 18 -14.71 -12.84 -8.82
N LEU A 19 -13.75 -13.76 -8.86
CA LEU A 19 -13.85 -15.01 -9.63
C LEU A 19 -15.03 -15.87 -9.15
N ALA A 20 -15.15 -16.08 -7.83
CA ALA A 20 -16.20 -16.91 -7.25
C ALA A 20 -17.59 -16.29 -7.48
N ARG A 21 -17.74 -14.98 -7.29
CA ARG A 21 -18.98 -14.24 -7.61
C ARG A 21 -19.31 -14.24 -9.11
N GLY A 22 -18.29 -14.38 -9.97
CA GLY A 22 -18.41 -14.62 -11.41
C GLY A 22 -18.67 -16.08 -11.81
N GLY A 23 -19.00 -16.96 -10.84
CA GLY A 23 -19.39 -18.37 -11.10
C GLY A 23 -18.20 -19.31 -11.33
N ARG A 24 -16.97 -18.90 -11.04
CA ARG A 24 -15.80 -19.78 -11.16
C ARG A 24 -15.57 -20.52 -9.85
N GLN A 25 -15.22 -21.79 -9.92
CA GLN A 25 -14.66 -22.52 -8.77
C GLN A 25 -13.24 -22.01 -8.49
N VAL A 26 -12.94 -21.68 -7.23
CA VAL A 26 -11.67 -21.04 -6.85
C VAL A 26 -11.06 -21.75 -5.63
N ILE A 27 -9.76 -22.01 -5.71
CA ILE A 27 -8.95 -22.51 -4.59
C ILE A 27 -7.84 -21.49 -4.34
N VAL A 28 -7.82 -20.90 -3.13
CA VAL A 28 -6.69 -20.07 -2.67
C VAL A 28 -5.72 -20.95 -1.90
N ARG A 29 -4.44 -20.90 -2.25
CA ARG A 29 -3.38 -21.63 -1.57
C ARG A 29 -2.42 -20.64 -0.91
N GLU A 30 -2.34 -20.68 0.41
CA GLU A 30 -1.55 -19.76 1.22
C GLU A 30 -0.48 -20.52 2.00
N TRP A 31 0.77 -20.07 1.90
CA TRP A 31 1.88 -20.71 2.59
C TRP A 31 1.81 -20.55 4.12
N HIS A 32 1.40 -19.39 4.61
CA HIS A 32 1.25 -19.17 6.04
C HIS A 32 0.03 -19.91 6.60
N ARG A 33 -0.03 -20.06 7.93
CA ARG A 33 -1.14 -20.70 8.62
C ARG A 33 -2.36 -19.78 8.81
N THR A 34 -2.22 -18.50 8.48
CA THR A 34 -3.30 -17.51 8.59
C THR A 34 -3.09 -16.39 7.59
N VAL A 35 -4.17 -15.64 7.29
CA VAL A 35 -4.12 -14.43 6.48
C VAL A 35 -3.39 -13.30 7.22
N GLY A 36 -2.74 -12.41 6.47
CA GLY A 36 -2.07 -11.25 7.05
C GLY A 36 -0.91 -11.59 8.01
N ALA A 37 -0.35 -12.79 7.96
CA ALA A 37 0.66 -13.32 8.89
C ALA A 37 1.92 -12.44 9.05
N ARG A 38 2.22 -11.60 8.07
CA ARG A 38 3.37 -10.67 8.13
C ARG A 38 3.06 -9.36 8.86
N PHE A 39 1.82 -9.14 9.31
CA PHE A 39 1.37 -7.93 9.98
C PHE A 39 1.03 -8.18 11.44
N HIS A 40 1.16 -7.15 12.28
CA HIS A 40 1.03 -7.23 13.74
C HIS A 40 -0.14 -6.40 14.27
N SER A 41 -1.21 -6.27 13.51
CA SER A 41 -2.35 -5.37 13.74
C SER A 41 -2.00 -3.89 13.53
N ASP A 42 -0.96 -3.62 12.76
CA ASP A 42 -0.55 -2.29 12.39
C ASP A 42 -1.65 -1.55 11.62
N LEU A 43 -1.77 -0.27 11.92
CA LEU A 43 -2.63 0.65 11.20
C LEU A 43 -1.95 1.06 9.89
N GLN A 44 -2.66 0.94 8.78
CA GLN A 44 -2.18 1.37 7.46
C GLN A 44 -3.22 2.22 6.73
N GLY A 45 -2.75 3.08 5.84
CA GLY A 45 -3.61 3.90 4.99
C GLY A 45 -4.04 3.16 3.72
N LEU A 46 -5.33 3.02 3.51
CA LEU A 46 -5.92 2.70 2.21
C LEU A 46 -6.15 4.03 1.49
N GLU A 47 -5.28 4.36 0.54
CA GLU A 47 -5.25 5.68 -0.11
C GLU A 47 -6.49 5.96 -0.97
N ASN A 48 -6.89 7.24 -1.06
CA ASN A 48 -8.10 7.67 -1.74
C ASN A 48 -7.86 8.85 -2.72
N TRP A 49 -6.63 9.03 -3.19
CA TRP A 49 -6.24 10.14 -4.08
C TRP A 49 -5.74 9.71 -5.46
N SER A 50 -5.34 8.47 -5.69
CA SER A 50 -4.81 8.03 -7.00
C SER A 50 -5.88 7.99 -8.10
N ASP A 51 -7.16 7.98 -7.73
CA ASP A 51 -8.29 8.01 -8.64
C ASP A 51 -9.35 9.03 -8.17
N ARG A 52 -10.23 9.45 -9.08
CA ARG A 52 -11.37 10.32 -8.74
C ARG A 52 -12.45 9.57 -7.96
N ARG A 53 -12.58 8.28 -8.18
CA ARG A 53 -13.53 7.43 -7.47
C ARG A 53 -13.03 7.13 -6.07
N ASP A 54 -13.94 7.17 -5.11
CA ASP A 54 -13.67 6.70 -3.76
C ASP A 54 -13.30 5.21 -3.78
N VAL A 55 -12.28 4.85 -3.00
CA VAL A 55 -11.76 3.48 -3.00
C VAL A 55 -12.78 2.47 -2.47
N LEU A 56 -13.61 2.84 -1.49
CA LEU A 56 -14.66 1.96 -0.97
C LEU A 56 -15.77 1.75 -1.99
N ASP A 57 -16.12 2.79 -2.76
CA ASP A 57 -17.07 2.67 -3.88
C ASP A 57 -16.51 1.83 -5.03
N GLU A 58 -15.20 1.92 -5.27
CA GLU A 58 -14.51 1.07 -6.24
C GLU A 58 -14.60 -0.41 -5.84
N LEU A 59 -14.39 -0.72 -4.55
CA LEU A 59 -14.52 -2.09 -4.02
C LEU A 59 -15.95 -2.62 -4.21
N ARG A 60 -16.96 -1.89 -3.73
CA ARG A 60 -18.36 -2.29 -3.85
C ARG A 60 -18.78 -2.55 -5.30
N ARG A 61 -18.39 -1.68 -6.24
CA ARG A 61 -18.65 -1.87 -7.68
C ARG A 61 -17.92 -3.06 -8.29
N SER A 62 -16.85 -3.50 -7.65
CA SER A 62 -16.11 -4.70 -8.05
C SER A 62 -16.66 -5.97 -7.39
N GLY A 63 -17.73 -5.85 -6.62
CA GLY A 63 -18.31 -6.95 -5.88
C GLY A 63 -17.51 -7.32 -4.65
N ILE A 64 -16.83 -6.38 -4.02
CA ILE A 64 -16.11 -6.57 -2.76
C ILE A 64 -16.75 -5.67 -1.72
N ASP A 65 -17.32 -6.28 -0.67
CA ASP A 65 -17.97 -5.55 0.40
C ASP A 65 -16.95 -4.98 1.38
N VAL A 66 -17.31 -3.88 2.03
CA VAL A 66 -16.50 -3.28 3.10
C VAL A 66 -16.99 -3.86 4.43
N ASN A 67 -16.56 -5.07 4.75
CA ASN A 67 -16.87 -5.81 5.98
C ASN A 67 -15.71 -5.81 6.99
N PHE A 68 -14.83 -4.84 6.89
CA PHE A 68 -13.70 -4.60 7.77
C PHE A 68 -13.76 -3.18 8.34
N ASP A 69 -13.11 -2.98 9.49
CA ASP A 69 -13.02 -1.67 10.12
C ASP A 69 -12.20 -0.73 9.23
N CYS A 70 -12.81 0.39 8.85
CA CYS A 70 -12.12 1.44 8.12
C CYS A 70 -12.54 2.82 8.64
N HIS A 71 -11.57 3.65 8.93
CA HIS A 71 -11.80 4.98 9.47
C HIS A 71 -11.40 6.06 8.44
N ALA A 72 -12.37 6.90 8.07
CA ALA A 72 -12.16 7.98 7.11
C ALA A 72 -11.27 9.08 7.71
N VAL A 73 -10.17 9.39 7.05
CA VAL A 73 -9.23 10.44 7.43
C VAL A 73 -9.46 11.67 6.55
N HIS A 74 -10.06 12.70 7.11
CA HIS A 74 -10.26 14.00 6.45
C HIS A 74 -9.15 14.98 6.77
N GLU A 75 -8.47 14.79 7.92
CA GLU A 75 -7.45 15.71 8.39
C GLU A 75 -6.25 14.99 9.01
N GLY A 76 -5.13 15.68 9.00
CA GLY A 76 -3.90 15.22 9.63
C GLY A 76 -2.89 16.36 9.71
N THR A 77 -1.72 16.08 10.24
CA THR A 77 -0.64 17.04 10.34
C THR A 77 0.61 16.55 9.62
N GLY A 78 1.11 17.34 8.69
CA GLY A 78 2.41 17.11 8.06
C GLY A 78 3.49 17.95 8.74
N PHE A 79 4.66 17.37 9.00
CA PHE A 79 5.85 18.07 9.48
C PHE A 79 6.92 18.13 8.39
N ASP A 80 7.54 19.30 8.21
CA ASP A 80 8.72 19.43 7.36
C ASP A 80 10.00 19.00 8.10
N ALA A 81 11.14 18.96 7.40
CA ALA A 81 12.43 18.56 7.95
C ALA A 81 12.92 19.42 9.14
N TRP A 82 12.34 20.60 9.33
CA TRP A 82 12.66 21.50 10.46
C TRP A 82 11.62 21.41 11.58
N GLY A 83 10.70 20.45 11.50
CA GLY A 83 9.66 20.22 12.51
C GLY A 83 8.51 21.22 12.48
N LYS A 84 8.37 22.04 11.42
CA LYS A 84 7.20 22.93 11.26
C LYS A 84 5.98 22.10 10.89
N ALA A 85 4.89 22.31 11.62
CA ALA A 85 3.60 21.66 11.40
C ALA A 85 2.77 22.37 10.32
N TYR A 86 2.06 21.58 9.52
CA TYR A 86 1.13 22.02 8.48
C TYR A 86 -0.16 21.20 8.61
N PRO A 87 -1.30 21.84 8.91
CA PRO A 87 -2.58 21.14 8.90
C PRO A 87 -2.93 20.72 7.47
N LEU A 88 -3.30 19.48 7.29
CA LEU A 88 -3.73 18.90 6.01
C LEU A 88 -5.21 18.57 6.13
N ARG A 89 -6.04 19.08 5.23
CA ARG A 89 -7.49 18.84 5.24
C ARG A 89 -7.97 18.49 3.84
N GLY A 90 -8.92 17.57 3.77
CA GLY A 90 -9.60 17.18 2.55
C GLY A 90 -11.10 17.21 2.70
N ASP A 91 -11.81 17.76 1.72
CA ASP A 91 -13.27 17.74 1.66
C ASP A 91 -13.80 16.31 1.58
N ARG A 92 -13.02 15.43 0.97
CA ARG A 92 -13.24 13.98 0.93
C ARG A 92 -12.15 13.27 1.74
N PRO A 93 -12.39 12.04 2.21
CA PRO A 93 -11.34 11.27 2.87
C PRO A 93 -10.04 11.23 2.05
N LEU A 94 -8.94 11.62 2.66
CA LEU A 94 -7.60 11.50 2.08
C LEU A 94 -7.21 10.03 1.96
N CYS A 95 -7.50 9.26 2.99
CA CYS A 95 -7.34 7.80 3.03
C CYS A 95 -8.32 7.23 4.05
N TYR A 96 -8.37 5.91 4.11
CA TYR A 96 -9.04 5.19 5.18
C TYR A 96 -7.99 4.44 6.00
N ILE A 97 -7.99 4.61 7.32
CA ILE A 97 -7.16 3.80 8.21
C ILE A 97 -7.80 2.43 8.36
N VAL A 98 -7.02 1.39 8.11
CA VAL A 98 -7.40 0.00 8.25
C VAL A 98 -6.40 -0.74 9.12
N HIS A 99 -6.86 -1.74 9.86
CA HIS A 99 -5.98 -2.70 10.53
C HIS A 99 -5.54 -3.78 9.54
N ARG A 100 -4.28 -4.18 9.65
CA ARG A 100 -3.73 -5.32 8.91
C ARG A 100 -3.53 -6.52 9.82
N GLY A 101 -3.49 -7.72 9.25
CA GLY A 101 -3.27 -8.96 10.00
C GLY A 101 -4.53 -9.79 10.21
N CYS A 102 -4.47 -10.73 11.18
CA CYS A 102 -5.52 -11.72 11.41
C CYS A 102 -6.53 -11.35 12.52
N ARG A 103 -6.48 -10.11 13.06
CA ARG A 103 -7.44 -9.68 14.08
C ARG A 103 -8.85 -9.44 13.50
N THR A 104 -9.87 -9.60 14.34
CA THR A 104 -11.25 -9.23 14.00
C THR A 104 -11.30 -7.76 13.57
N GLY A 105 -12.04 -7.46 12.50
CA GLY A 105 -12.16 -6.15 11.91
C GLY A 105 -10.98 -5.76 10.98
N SER A 106 -9.93 -6.58 10.83
CA SER A 106 -8.85 -6.28 9.89
C SER A 106 -9.29 -6.43 8.43
N LEU A 107 -8.65 -5.68 7.55
CA LEU A 107 -8.83 -5.79 6.09
C LEU A 107 -8.60 -7.22 5.61
N ASP A 108 -7.52 -7.85 6.09
CA ASP A 108 -7.12 -9.19 5.63
C ASP A 108 -8.15 -10.24 6.03
N LEU A 109 -8.64 -10.21 7.28
CA LEU A 109 -9.67 -11.14 7.76
C LEU A 109 -11.03 -10.86 7.12
N GLY A 110 -11.40 -9.60 6.92
CA GLY A 110 -12.63 -9.23 6.23
C GLY A 110 -12.68 -9.77 4.80
N LEU A 111 -11.60 -9.63 4.04
CA LEU A 111 -11.50 -10.20 2.70
C LEU A 111 -11.52 -11.74 2.71
N LEU A 112 -10.87 -12.38 3.69
CA LEU A 112 -10.91 -13.84 3.84
C LEU A 112 -12.34 -14.34 4.08
N ASN A 113 -13.06 -13.71 5.00
CA ASN A 113 -14.45 -14.11 5.32
C ASN A 113 -15.33 -14.00 4.07
N GLN A 114 -15.24 -12.90 3.31
CA GLN A 114 -15.97 -12.77 2.05
C GLN A 114 -15.60 -13.84 1.02
N ALA A 115 -14.32 -14.19 0.91
CA ALA A 115 -13.90 -15.24 -0.01
C ALA A 115 -14.54 -16.58 0.37
N ILE A 116 -14.54 -16.93 1.65
CA ILE A 116 -15.18 -18.16 2.17
C ILE A 116 -16.70 -18.12 1.93
N GLU A 117 -17.36 -17.01 2.25
CA GLU A 117 -18.82 -16.80 2.02
C GLU A 117 -19.18 -16.91 0.52
N ALA A 118 -18.28 -16.51 -0.36
CA ALA A 118 -18.44 -16.67 -1.81
C ALA A 118 -18.16 -18.09 -2.31
N GLY A 119 -17.86 -19.05 -1.43
CA GLY A 119 -17.59 -20.44 -1.78
C GLY A 119 -16.15 -20.73 -2.21
N VAL A 120 -15.20 -19.85 -1.89
CA VAL A 120 -13.78 -20.08 -2.17
C VAL A 120 -13.22 -21.07 -1.16
N GLU A 121 -12.57 -22.11 -1.63
CA GLU A 121 -11.78 -23.00 -0.78
C GLU A 121 -10.43 -22.34 -0.46
N VAL A 122 -10.10 -22.15 0.82
CA VAL A 122 -8.83 -21.55 1.25
C VAL A 122 -8.00 -22.58 2.00
N ARG A 123 -6.81 -22.88 1.48
CA ARG A 123 -5.86 -23.85 2.05
C ARG A 123 -4.67 -23.11 2.64
N PHE A 124 -4.56 -23.13 3.96
CA PHE A 124 -3.43 -22.58 4.71
C PHE A 124 -2.32 -23.63 4.91
N GLY A 125 -1.07 -23.16 5.10
CA GLY A 125 0.11 -24.02 5.22
C GLY A 125 0.45 -24.75 3.92
N ASP A 126 -0.10 -24.30 2.80
CA ASP A 126 0.00 -24.93 1.50
C ASP A 126 0.96 -24.16 0.58
N ARG A 127 2.21 -24.63 0.51
CA ARG A 127 3.25 -24.05 -0.34
C ARG A 127 3.15 -24.61 -1.76
N VAL A 128 2.79 -23.74 -2.69
CA VAL A 128 2.74 -24.11 -4.12
C VAL A 128 4.14 -24.09 -4.72
N THR A 129 4.63 -25.23 -5.18
CA THR A 129 5.83 -25.37 -6.01
C THR A 129 5.47 -25.35 -7.49
N ASP A 130 4.41 -26.11 -7.86
CA ASP A 130 3.89 -26.20 -9.21
C ASP A 130 2.37 -26.07 -9.21
N ALA A 131 1.85 -25.16 -10.01
CA ALA A 131 0.43 -24.99 -10.19
C ALA A 131 -0.01 -25.55 -11.55
N ILE A 132 -0.98 -26.46 -11.52
CA ILE A 132 -1.58 -27.06 -12.70
C ILE A 132 -2.89 -26.33 -13.02
N GLY A 133 -3.14 -26.04 -14.29
CA GLY A 133 -4.37 -25.40 -14.76
C GLY A 133 -4.36 -23.86 -14.62
N PRO A 134 -5.56 -23.23 -14.72
CA PRO A 134 -5.69 -21.78 -14.64
C PRO A 134 -5.20 -21.25 -13.27
N THR A 135 -4.21 -20.37 -13.28
CA THR A 135 -3.55 -19.94 -12.05
C THR A 135 -3.27 -18.44 -12.04
N VAL A 136 -3.46 -17.77 -10.89
CA VAL A 136 -3.08 -16.40 -10.62
C VAL A 136 -2.03 -16.36 -9.51
N LEU A 137 -0.95 -15.61 -9.69
CA LEU A 137 0.18 -15.54 -8.76
C LEU A 137 0.10 -14.24 -7.93
N ALA A 138 0.02 -14.37 -6.61
CA ALA A 138 -0.18 -13.29 -5.64
C ALA A 138 0.69 -13.46 -4.37
N ILE A 139 1.90 -13.98 -4.50
CA ILE A 139 2.76 -14.38 -3.36
C ILE A 139 3.42 -13.22 -2.60
N GLY A 140 3.14 -11.98 -2.98
CA GLY A 140 3.69 -10.79 -2.33
C GLY A 140 5.07 -10.38 -2.87
N PRO A 141 5.76 -9.45 -2.18
CA PRO A 141 7.02 -8.87 -2.64
C PRO A 141 8.18 -9.87 -2.56
N ARG A 142 9.12 -9.75 -3.50
CA ARG A 142 10.35 -10.58 -3.53
C ARG A 142 11.63 -9.78 -3.28
N VAL A 143 11.56 -8.45 -3.42
CA VAL A 143 12.69 -7.53 -3.29
C VAL A 143 12.23 -6.36 -2.42
N ALA A 144 13.13 -5.84 -1.62
CA ALA A 144 12.87 -4.64 -0.83
C ALA A 144 13.36 -3.40 -1.59
N ASP A 145 12.45 -2.62 -2.15
CA ASP A 145 12.72 -1.28 -2.69
C ASP A 145 12.51 -0.19 -1.61
N ALA A 146 11.73 -0.50 -0.58
CA ALA A 146 11.54 0.29 0.63
C ALA A 146 11.27 -0.63 1.82
N ILE A 147 11.55 -0.15 3.03
CA ILE A 147 11.16 -0.81 4.27
C ILE A 147 10.36 0.15 5.15
N ALA A 148 9.41 -0.40 5.90
CA ALA A 148 8.76 0.28 7.01
C ALA A 148 9.09 -0.48 8.29
N ALA A 149 9.63 0.21 9.29
CA ALA A 149 9.94 -0.37 10.59
C ALA A 149 9.45 0.56 11.71
N GLY A 150 8.98 -0.01 12.81
CA GLY A 150 8.43 0.78 13.90
C GLY A 150 7.78 -0.04 14.99
N TYR A 151 6.78 0.53 15.63
CA TYR A 151 6.04 -0.10 16.71
C TYR A 151 4.52 -0.01 16.50
N VAL A 152 3.83 -1.08 16.87
CA VAL A 152 2.41 -1.07 17.19
C VAL A 152 2.27 -1.04 18.71
N PHE A 153 1.32 -0.28 19.24
CA PHE A 153 1.21 -0.05 20.68
C PHE A 153 -0.23 0.33 21.07
N GLU A 154 -0.50 0.26 22.36
CA GLU A 154 -1.71 0.85 22.95
C GLU A 154 -1.40 2.25 23.48
N THR A 155 -2.39 3.13 23.52
CA THR A 155 -2.21 4.51 23.97
C THR A 155 -3.51 5.15 24.44
N GLU A 156 -3.36 6.14 25.33
CA GLU A 156 -4.42 7.06 25.76
C GLU A 156 -4.33 8.40 25.01
N ASN A 157 -3.38 8.55 24.10
CA ASN A 157 -3.34 9.73 23.24
C ASN A 157 -4.63 9.78 22.38
N PRO A 158 -5.13 10.97 22.09
CA PRO A 158 -6.28 11.13 21.21
C PRO A 158 -6.01 10.61 19.79
N ASP A 159 -7.07 10.21 19.10
CA ASP A 159 -7.00 9.82 17.70
C ASP A 159 -6.37 10.92 16.85
N GLY A 160 -5.55 10.54 15.87
CA GLY A 160 -4.91 11.49 14.98
C GLY A 160 -3.95 10.85 13.98
N ASN A 161 -3.56 11.66 13.00
CA ASN A 161 -2.75 11.23 11.87
C ASN A 161 -1.63 12.25 11.61
N TRP A 162 -0.39 11.80 11.74
CA TRP A 162 0.78 12.65 11.56
C TRP A 162 1.76 12.00 10.58
N ILE A 163 2.38 12.83 9.76
CA ILE A 163 3.42 12.43 8.83
C ILE A 163 4.59 13.42 8.91
N ALA A 164 5.81 12.94 8.93
CA ALA A 164 7.01 13.77 8.96
C ALA A 164 7.91 13.44 7.77
N PHE A 165 8.29 14.47 7.03
CA PHE A 165 9.21 14.40 5.88
C PHE A 165 10.58 14.93 6.29
N ASN A 166 11.43 14.05 6.80
CA ASN A 166 12.75 14.38 7.31
C ASN A 166 13.69 13.19 7.11
N ASP A 167 14.75 13.38 6.33
CA ASP A 167 15.70 12.32 6.01
C ASP A 167 16.48 11.83 7.26
N ALA A 168 16.54 12.63 8.33
CA ALA A 168 17.10 12.20 9.61
C ALA A 168 16.20 11.22 10.38
N LEU A 169 14.90 11.11 10.02
CA LEU A 169 13.93 10.18 10.58
C LEU A 169 13.67 9.00 9.63
N ALA A 170 13.68 9.25 8.33
CA ALA A 170 13.41 8.25 7.30
C ALA A 170 14.09 8.65 5.98
N PRO A 171 15.28 8.13 5.68
CA PRO A 171 16.07 8.57 4.54
C PRO A 171 15.34 8.33 3.22
N LEU A 172 15.23 9.42 2.44
CA LEU A 172 14.48 9.51 1.19
C LEU A 172 13.00 9.10 1.32
N GLY A 173 12.47 9.09 2.52
CA GLY A 173 11.14 8.60 2.84
C GLY A 173 10.32 9.54 3.70
N TYR A 174 9.60 8.96 4.64
CA TYR A 174 8.80 9.68 5.63
C TYR A 174 8.56 8.82 6.87
N SER A 175 8.32 9.48 8.00
CA SER A 175 7.83 8.82 9.21
C SER A 175 6.36 9.12 9.42
N TYR A 176 5.63 8.21 10.04
CA TYR A 176 4.23 8.45 10.37
C TYR A 176 3.87 7.97 11.77
N LEU A 177 2.86 8.60 12.32
CA LEU A 177 2.16 8.19 13.53
C LEU A 177 0.66 8.19 13.24
N LEU A 178 0.03 7.04 13.43
CA LEU A 178 -1.42 6.86 13.31
C LEU A 178 -1.92 6.39 14.66
N ILE A 179 -2.96 7.03 15.20
CA ILE A 179 -3.64 6.63 16.43
C ILE A 179 -5.13 6.58 16.15
N HIS A 180 -5.74 5.45 16.47
CA HIS A 180 -7.18 5.25 16.34
C HIS A 180 -7.72 4.30 17.42
N LYS A 181 -8.70 4.78 18.17
CA LYS A 181 -9.40 4.01 19.25
C LYS A 181 -8.43 3.31 20.19
N GLY A 182 -7.46 4.05 20.72
CA GLY A 182 -6.50 3.55 21.70
C GLY A 182 -5.40 2.65 21.14
N HIS A 183 -5.34 2.44 19.80
CA HIS A 183 -4.28 1.72 19.13
C HIS A 183 -3.42 2.68 18.31
N GLY A 184 -2.11 2.48 18.35
CA GLY A 184 -1.18 3.30 17.60
C GLY A 184 -0.21 2.49 16.75
N THR A 185 0.22 3.12 15.66
CA THR A 185 1.31 2.64 14.82
C THR A 185 2.24 3.82 14.53
N VAL A 186 3.51 3.70 14.91
CA VAL A 186 4.56 4.64 14.57
C VAL A 186 5.61 3.94 13.74
N ALA A 187 6.01 4.54 12.61
CA ALA A 187 7.00 3.93 11.74
C ALA A 187 7.86 4.93 10.97
N SER A 188 9.05 4.47 10.64
CA SER A 188 9.96 5.05 9.67
C SER A 188 9.88 4.26 8.37
N CYS A 189 9.44 4.90 7.28
CA CYS A 189 9.40 4.35 5.93
C CYS A 189 10.62 4.83 5.15
N MET A 190 11.60 3.95 4.97
CA MET A 190 12.89 4.25 4.39
C MET A 190 13.03 3.68 2.98
N PHE A 191 13.76 4.39 2.12
CA PHE A 191 14.04 3.94 0.76
C PHE A 191 15.55 3.73 0.51
N THR A 192 16.34 3.87 1.55
CA THR A 192 17.78 3.62 1.60
C THR A 192 18.21 3.40 3.05
N GLU A 193 19.46 3.04 3.30
CA GLU A 193 20.07 2.83 4.61
C GLU A 193 19.34 1.80 5.50
N PHE A 194 18.83 0.74 4.92
CA PHE A 194 18.01 -0.26 5.60
C PHE A 194 18.69 -0.92 6.81
N LYS A 195 20.03 -1.01 6.82
CA LYS A 195 20.79 -1.58 7.93
C LYS A 195 20.73 -0.73 9.20
N ARG A 196 20.41 0.56 9.08
CA ARG A 196 20.30 1.50 10.19
C ARG A 196 18.85 1.72 10.66
N GLN A 197 17.94 0.82 10.28
CA GLN A 197 16.51 0.97 10.58
C GLN A 197 16.21 1.23 12.06
N ALA A 198 16.90 0.56 12.99
CA ALA A 198 16.69 0.74 14.43
C ALA A 198 16.92 2.19 14.87
N GLU A 199 18.03 2.79 14.41
CA GLU A 199 18.38 4.18 14.70
C GLU A 199 17.29 5.17 14.19
N TYR A 200 16.80 4.97 12.97
CA TYR A 200 15.77 5.81 12.39
C TYR A 200 14.42 5.65 13.11
N VAL A 201 14.08 4.45 13.54
CA VAL A 201 12.88 4.18 14.35
C VAL A 201 12.97 4.91 15.69
N GLU A 202 14.10 4.83 16.39
CA GLU A 202 14.32 5.53 17.67
C GLU A 202 14.17 7.05 17.50
N ARG A 203 14.79 7.63 16.48
CA ARG A 203 14.66 9.06 16.15
C ARG A 203 13.23 9.44 15.83
N THR A 204 12.51 8.60 15.09
CA THR A 204 11.10 8.82 14.76
C THR A 204 10.22 8.81 16.01
N VAL A 205 10.43 7.87 16.93
CA VAL A 205 9.71 7.82 18.20
C VAL A 205 10.03 9.06 19.05
N ALA A 206 11.30 9.45 19.16
CA ALA A 206 11.71 10.63 19.90
C ALA A 206 11.06 11.91 19.32
N PHE A 207 11.03 12.05 18.00
CA PHE A 207 10.37 13.16 17.30
C PHE A 207 8.88 13.26 17.66
N PHE A 208 8.14 12.17 17.57
CA PHE A 208 6.70 12.21 17.89
C PHE A 208 6.44 12.33 19.39
N ARG A 209 7.33 11.86 20.26
CA ARG A 209 7.26 12.17 21.71
C ARG A 209 7.37 13.67 21.96
N GLU A 210 8.32 14.32 21.31
CA GLU A 210 8.53 15.79 21.47
C GLU A 210 7.38 16.60 20.84
N ARG A 211 6.95 16.24 19.63
CA ARG A 211 6.02 17.07 18.84
C ARG A 211 4.55 16.81 19.14
N VAL A 212 4.20 15.62 19.56
CA VAL A 212 2.80 15.17 19.72
C VAL A 212 2.51 14.69 21.14
N GLY A 213 3.55 14.55 21.97
CA GLY A 213 3.39 13.98 23.31
C GLY A 213 3.10 12.49 23.27
N LEU A 214 3.66 11.76 22.30
CA LEU A 214 3.41 10.33 22.11
C LEU A 214 3.72 9.53 23.38
N LYS A 215 2.74 8.80 23.88
CA LYS A 215 2.84 7.81 24.96
C LYS A 215 2.50 6.45 24.40
N MET A 216 3.39 5.49 24.56
CA MET A 216 3.19 4.11 24.10
C MET A 216 3.11 3.17 25.30
N ARG A 217 2.09 2.31 25.32
CA ARG A 217 1.94 1.21 26.24
C ARG A 217 2.09 -0.09 25.45
N ASP A 218 2.82 -1.05 26.00
CA ASP A 218 3.09 -2.36 25.40
C ASP A 218 3.56 -2.31 23.93
N PRO A 219 4.59 -1.51 23.59
CA PRO A 219 5.07 -1.39 22.24
C PRO A 219 5.65 -2.71 21.73
N ARG A 220 5.15 -3.17 20.59
CA ARG A 220 5.64 -4.36 19.89
C ARG A 220 6.27 -3.95 18.59
N PRO A 221 7.52 -4.36 18.31
CA PRO A 221 8.18 -4.02 17.06
C PRO A 221 7.47 -4.68 15.88
N PHE A 222 7.43 -3.98 14.77
CA PHE A 222 7.03 -4.55 13.49
C PHE A 222 7.93 -4.05 12.37
N GLY A 223 7.94 -4.78 11.27
CA GLY A 223 8.65 -4.37 10.07
C GLY A 223 8.06 -5.05 8.85
N GLY A 224 8.20 -4.38 7.73
CA GLY A 224 7.77 -4.87 6.44
C GLY A 224 8.59 -4.23 5.34
N PHE A 225 8.61 -4.85 4.18
CA PHE A 225 9.22 -4.28 3.00
C PHE A 225 8.21 -4.18 1.87
N ALA A 226 8.47 -3.27 0.97
CA ALA A 226 7.65 -2.94 -0.18
C ALA A 226 8.44 -3.10 -1.46
N SER A 227 7.80 -3.62 -2.51
CA SER A 227 8.39 -3.72 -3.84
C SER A 227 7.52 -2.98 -4.84
N PHE A 228 8.11 -1.98 -5.46
CA PHE A 228 7.49 -1.20 -6.54
C PHE A 228 8.32 -1.24 -7.82
N ARG A 229 9.12 -2.31 -7.95
CA ARG A 229 9.90 -2.57 -9.16
C ARG A 229 8.96 -2.88 -10.32
N LEU A 230 8.74 -1.91 -11.19
CA LEU A 230 7.89 -2.09 -12.36
C LEU A 230 8.49 -3.13 -13.29
N LEU A 231 7.79 -4.25 -13.44
CA LEU A 231 8.17 -5.31 -14.37
C LEU A 231 7.72 -4.96 -15.80
N GLY A 232 8.44 -5.43 -16.80
CA GLY A 232 8.05 -5.26 -18.22
C GLY A 232 6.74 -6.00 -18.56
N THR A 233 6.44 -7.06 -17.80
CA THR A 233 5.20 -7.82 -17.90
C THR A 233 4.72 -8.25 -16.52
N ALA A 234 3.41 -8.31 -16.33
CA ALA A 234 2.76 -8.88 -15.15
C ALA A 234 2.18 -10.28 -15.47
N VAL A 235 2.87 -11.04 -16.29
CA VAL A 235 2.54 -12.42 -16.66
C VAL A 235 3.80 -13.27 -16.53
N GLN A 236 3.68 -14.42 -15.89
CA GLN A 236 4.76 -15.39 -15.73
C GLN A 236 4.27 -16.78 -16.15
N GLY A 237 4.87 -17.36 -17.19
CA GLY A 237 4.45 -18.66 -17.73
C GLY A 237 2.96 -18.69 -18.14
N GLY A 238 2.48 -17.61 -18.78
CA GLY A 238 1.07 -17.47 -19.19
C GLY A 238 0.10 -17.14 -18.02
N ARG A 239 0.58 -17.00 -16.78
CA ARG A 239 -0.23 -16.79 -15.57
C ARG A 239 -0.20 -15.32 -15.16
N PRO A 240 -1.34 -14.67 -14.87
CA PRO A 240 -1.37 -13.34 -14.30
C PRO A 240 -0.59 -13.26 -12.97
N VAL A 241 0.23 -12.22 -12.83
CA VAL A 241 0.92 -11.86 -11.59
C VAL A 241 0.30 -10.59 -11.05
N ILE A 242 -0.13 -10.58 -9.79
CA ILE A 242 -0.87 -9.49 -9.18
C ILE A 242 -0.22 -8.96 -7.89
N GLY A 243 -0.65 -7.78 -7.45
CA GLY A 243 -0.17 -7.16 -6.22
C GLY A 243 1.32 -6.80 -6.26
N GLU A 244 1.95 -6.82 -5.11
CA GLU A 244 3.36 -6.47 -4.95
C GLU A 244 4.32 -7.41 -5.70
N GLN A 245 3.92 -8.64 -5.97
CA GLN A 245 4.72 -9.56 -6.79
C GLN A 245 4.94 -9.01 -8.21
N ALA A 246 3.96 -8.28 -8.75
CA ALA A 246 4.06 -7.60 -10.03
C ALA A 246 4.67 -6.18 -9.93
N GLY A 247 5.04 -5.73 -8.73
CA GLY A 247 5.46 -4.36 -8.48
C GLY A 247 4.31 -3.35 -8.51
N PHE A 248 3.09 -3.79 -8.30
CA PHE A 248 1.91 -2.92 -8.29
C PHE A 248 1.76 -2.25 -6.93
N GLN A 249 2.56 -1.21 -6.76
CA GLN A 249 2.61 -0.37 -5.58
C GLN A 249 3.04 1.04 -5.97
N ASP A 250 2.59 2.03 -5.23
CA ASP A 250 3.02 3.41 -5.43
C ASP A 250 4.51 3.59 -5.07
N ALA A 251 5.31 3.99 -6.05
CA ALA A 251 6.74 4.23 -5.85
C ALA A 251 7.02 5.51 -5.07
N LEU A 252 6.06 6.46 -4.98
CA LEU A 252 6.27 7.74 -4.30
C LEU A 252 6.23 7.60 -2.78
N ALA A 253 5.17 7.00 -2.26
CA ALA A 253 4.91 6.93 -0.82
C ALA A 253 4.68 5.50 -0.31
N GLY A 254 4.78 4.48 -1.18
CA GLY A 254 4.68 3.08 -0.76
C GLY A 254 3.25 2.58 -0.49
N PHE A 255 2.21 3.32 -0.85
CA PHE A 255 0.83 2.86 -0.72
C PHE A 255 0.54 1.73 -1.72
N GLY A 256 0.19 0.56 -1.22
CA GLY A 256 0.04 -0.63 -2.06
C GLY A 256 -1.35 -1.28 -2.03
N ILE A 257 -2.16 -1.04 -0.99
CA ILE A 257 -3.40 -1.79 -0.76
C ILE A 257 -4.38 -1.62 -1.91
N ARG A 258 -4.65 -0.38 -2.36
CA ARG A 258 -5.56 -0.11 -3.49
C ARG A 258 -5.07 -0.74 -4.79
N TYR A 259 -3.77 -0.65 -5.07
CA TYR A 259 -3.16 -1.27 -6.25
C TYR A 259 -3.27 -2.80 -6.21
N ALA A 260 -3.05 -3.39 -5.04
CA ALA A 260 -3.18 -4.83 -4.83
C ALA A 260 -4.62 -5.29 -5.10
N LEU A 261 -5.61 -4.66 -4.47
CA LEU A 261 -7.03 -4.97 -4.65
C LEU A 261 -7.46 -4.82 -6.13
N ARG A 262 -7.12 -3.66 -6.75
CA ARG A 262 -7.44 -3.38 -8.16
C ARG A 262 -6.81 -4.41 -9.09
N SER A 263 -5.54 -4.80 -8.87
CA SER A 263 -4.88 -5.81 -9.71
C SER A 263 -5.54 -7.18 -9.63
N GLY A 264 -6.02 -7.56 -8.44
CA GLY A 264 -6.78 -8.78 -8.22
C GLY A 264 -8.10 -8.79 -9.00
N VAL A 265 -8.84 -7.67 -8.92
CA VAL A 265 -10.08 -7.47 -9.69
C VAL A 265 -9.83 -7.57 -11.20
N LEU A 266 -8.75 -6.94 -11.71
CA LEU A 266 -8.41 -6.98 -13.13
C LEU A 266 -8.04 -8.39 -13.60
N ALA A 267 -7.31 -9.16 -12.80
CA ALA A 267 -6.99 -10.55 -13.12
C ALA A 267 -8.25 -11.43 -13.14
N ALA A 268 -9.15 -11.25 -12.17
CA ALA A 268 -10.41 -11.97 -12.16
C ALA A 268 -11.28 -11.66 -13.41
N ARG A 269 -11.43 -10.37 -13.73
CA ARG A 269 -12.18 -9.94 -14.94
C ARG A 269 -11.56 -10.49 -16.22
N SER A 270 -10.23 -10.52 -16.32
CA SER A 270 -9.59 -11.09 -17.51
C SER A 270 -9.98 -12.54 -17.75
N MET A 271 -10.16 -13.33 -16.67
CA MET A 271 -10.55 -14.72 -16.75
C MET A 271 -12.05 -14.95 -16.90
N ILE A 272 -12.89 -14.04 -16.41
CA ILE A 272 -14.35 -14.11 -16.55
C ILE A 272 -14.77 -13.69 -17.96
N ASP A 273 -14.23 -12.56 -18.44
CA ASP A 273 -14.63 -11.90 -19.69
C ASP A 273 -13.78 -12.35 -20.90
N ASP A 274 -12.84 -13.27 -20.69
CA ASP A 274 -11.85 -13.74 -21.69
C ASP A 274 -11.09 -12.60 -22.38
N VAL A 275 -10.62 -11.63 -21.58
CA VAL A 275 -9.87 -10.46 -22.05
C VAL A 275 -8.42 -10.56 -21.60
N ASP A 276 -7.50 -10.17 -22.49
CA ASP A 276 -6.07 -10.16 -22.16
C ASP A 276 -5.75 -9.33 -20.91
N TYR A 277 -5.22 -9.98 -19.87
CA TYR A 277 -4.81 -9.34 -18.62
C TYR A 277 -3.78 -8.24 -18.84
N THR A 278 -2.86 -8.43 -19.79
CA THR A 278 -1.83 -7.44 -20.10
C THR A 278 -2.45 -6.13 -20.59
N ARG A 279 -3.48 -6.20 -21.39
CA ARG A 279 -4.24 -5.03 -21.87
C ARG A 279 -4.91 -4.30 -20.70
N LEU A 280 -5.54 -5.06 -19.77
CA LEU A 280 -6.27 -4.48 -18.63
C LEU A 280 -5.33 -3.73 -17.69
N TRP A 281 -4.27 -4.37 -17.18
CA TRP A 281 -3.39 -3.72 -16.21
C TRP A 281 -2.58 -2.57 -16.83
N ARG A 282 -2.19 -2.69 -18.10
CA ARG A 282 -1.50 -1.59 -18.80
C ARG A 282 -2.38 -0.37 -18.98
N LYS A 283 -3.68 -0.56 -19.17
CA LYS A 283 -4.65 0.54 -19.25
C LYS A 283 -4.89 1.19 -17.88
N GLU A 284 -5.14 0.39 -16.86
CA GLU A 284 -5.65 0.86 -15.58
C GLU A 284 -4.53 1.22 -14.56
N LEU A 285 -3.43 0.46 -14.51
CA LEU A 285 -2.38 0.62 -13.50
C LEU A 285 -1.11 1.26 -14.03
N LEU A 286 -0.67 0.93 -15.24
CA LEU A 286 0.62 1.39 -15.75
C LEU A 286 0.78 2.92 -15.77
N PRO A 287 -0.22 3.74 -16.11
CA PRO A 287 -0.09 5.20 -16.06
C PRO A 287 0.17 5.73 -14.65
N LEU A 288 -0.46 5.14 -13.63
CA LEU A 288 -0.29 5.49 -12.22
C LEU A 288 1.10 5.09 -11.72
N LEU A 289 1.53 3.87 -12.03
CA LEU A 289 2.85 3.35 -11.66
C LEU A 289 3.98 4.19 -12.25
N ARG A 290 3.88 4.54 -13.54
CA ARG A 290 4.84 5.44 -14.21
C ARG A 290 4.84 6.82 -13.55
N THR A 291 3.69 7.35 -13.19
CA THR A 291 3.57 8.63 -12.49
C THR A 291 4.22 8.57 -11.12
N GLY A 292 4.01 7.52 -10.34
CA GLY A 292 4.67 7.31 -9.05
C GLY A 292 6.19 7.30 -9.16
N ILE A 293 6.76 6.56 -10.12
CA ILE A 293 8.21 6.52 -10.37
C ILE A 293 8.75 7.91 -10.79
N SER A 294 8.05 8.61 -11.67
CA SER A 294 8.47 9.96 -12.11
C SER A 294 8.39 10.97 -10.96
N ASN A 295 7.33 10.94 -10.16
CA ASN A 295 7.20 11.78 -8.97
C ASN A 295 8.33 11.48 -7.97
N ARG A 296 8.64 10.22 -7.72
CA ARG A 296 9.74 9.80 -6.86
C ARG A 296 11.06 10.38 -7.31
N PHE A 297 11.38 10.26 -8.60
CA PHE A 297 12.58 10.80 -9.20
C PHE A 297 12.68 12.32 -9.02
N ILE A 298 11.62 13.06 -9.35
CA ILE A 298 11.56 14.51 -9.17
C ILE A 298 11.81 14.88 -7.70
N LEU A 299 11.15 14.19 -6.77
CA LEU A 299 11.31 14.46 -5.36
C LEU A 299 12.71 14.11 -4.84
N THR A 300 13.35 13.08 -5.34
CA THR A 300 14.72 12.72 -4.96
C THR A 300 15.72 13.82 -5.37
N ILE A 301 15.58 14.39 -6.56
CA ILE A 301 16.48 15.44 -7.06
C ILE A 301 16.30 16.76 -6.30
N LEU A 302 15.08 17.11 -5.94
CA LEU A 302 14.77 18.40 -5.31
C LEU A 302 15.20 18.51 -3.83
N GLY A 303 15.60 17.41 -3.17
CA GLY A 303 16.03 17.39 -1.78
C GLY A 303 14.91 17.72 -0.75
N GLU A 304 15.23 17.84 0.53
CA GLU A 304 14.27 18.00 1.63
C GLU A 304 13.47 19.32 1.57
N ARG A 305 14.06 20.42 1.04
CA ARG A 305 13.41 21.72 0.95
C ARG A 305 12.07 21.71 0.21
N ARG A 306 11.90 20.74 -0.73
CA ARG A 306 10.66 20.57 -1.50
C ARG A 306 9.44 20.31 -0.61
N TRP A 307 9.62 19.52 0.46
CA TRP A 307 8.52 19.15 1.34
C TRP A 307 7.87 20.35 2.00
N ARG A 308 8.65 21.39 2.33
CA ARG A 308 8.12 22.65 2.84
C ARG A 308 7.16 23.33 1.85
N TRP A 309 7.50 23.33 0.56
CA TRP A 309 6.65 23.90 -0.48
C TRP A 309 5.40 23.05 -0.72
N ILE A 310 5.56 21.75 -0.77
CA ILE A 310 4.45 20.79 -0.96
C ILE A 310 3.48 20.90 0.22
N LEU A 311 3.95 20.80 1.47
CA LEU A 311 3.13 20.89 2.67
C LEU A 311 2.43 22.25 2.79
N ARG A 312 3.11 23.34 2.46
CA ARG A 312 2.49 24.67 2.40
C ARG A 312 1.38 24.74 1.35
N GLY A 313 1.57 24.13 0.20
CA GLY A 313 0.54 24.03 -0.84
C GLY A 313 -0.65 23.18 -0.40
N LEU A 314 -0.40 22.03 0.23
CA LEU A 314 -1.43 21.14 0.77
C LEU A 314 -2.22 21.80 1.91
N SER A 315 -1.56 22.55 2.80
CA SER A 315 -2.22 23.20 3.95
C SER A 315 -3.07 24.42 3.61
N ARG A 316 -2.90 25.00 2.42
CA ARG A 316 -3.62 26.19 1.95
C ARG A 316 -4.80 25.89 1.03
N SER A 317 -5.04 24.64 0.73
CA SER A 317 -6.07 24.20 -0.21
C SER A 317 -6.58 22.81 0.20
N ASP A 318 -7.60 22.32 -0.49
CA ASP A 318 -8.03 20.92 -0.33
C ASP A 318 -6.86 19.95 -0.67
N ALA A 319 -6.32 19.30 0.37
CA ALA A 319 -5.17 18.42 0.25
C ALA A 319 -5.48 17.20 -0.67
N GLY A 320 -6.71 16.69 -0.63
CA GLY A 320 -7.15 15.59 -1.49
C GLY A 320 -7.09 15.94 -2.97
N THR A 321 -7.52 17.13 -3.34
CA THR A 321 -7.42 17.64 -4.72
C THR A 321 -5.98 17.82 -5.16
N LYS A 322 -5.11 18.36 -4.31
CA LYS A 322 -3.67 18.53 -4.60
C LYS A 322 -2.96 17.18 -4.74
N LEU A 323 -3.25 16.24 -3.86
CA LEU A 323 -2.71 14.87 -3.98
C LEU A 323 -3.18 14.22 -5.28
N ARG A 324 -4.46 14.33 -5.64
CA ARG A 324 -4.95 13.82 -6.94
C ARG A 324 -4.19 14.42 -8.11
N GLN A 325 -3.97 15.74 -8.12
CA GLN A 325 -3.19 16.41 -9.17
C GLN A 325 -1.75 15.87 -9.24
N LEU A 326 -1.12 15.62 -8.09
CA LEU A 326 0.21 15.03 -8.01
C LEU A 326 0.25 13.62 -8.62
N TYR A 327 -0.81 12.82 -8.46
CA TYR A 327 -0.89 11.46 -8.97
C TYR A 327 -1.46 11.35 -10.39
N GLN A 328 -1.93 12.47 -10.98
CA GLN A 328 -2.37 12.45 -12.38
C GLN A 328 -1.21 12.32 -13.36
N PRO A 329 -1.32 11.43 -14.37
CA PRO A 329 -0.38 11.38 -15.48
C PRO A 329 -0.33 12.72 -16.24
N SER A 330 0.87 13.19 -16.57
CA SER A 330 1.08 14.40 -17.38
C SER A 330 2.14 14.17 -18.44
N LEU A 331 2.17 15.01 -19.47
CA LEU A 331 3.19 14.95 -20.53
C LEU A 331 4.61 15.03 -19.94
N LEU A 332 4.86 15.95 -19.02
CA LEU A 332 6.16 16.09 -18.36
C LEU A 332 6.58 14.79 -17.66
N LYS A 333 5.70 14.17 -16.88
CA LYS A 333 6.00 12.91 -16.19
C LYS A 333 6.23 11.76 -17.16
N ARG A 334 5.51 11.74 -18.28
CA ARG A 334 5.72 10.75 -19.36
C ARG A 334 7.09 10.90 -20.03
N LEU A 335 7.52 12.14 -20.29
CA LEU A 335 8.84 12.43 -20.87
C LEU A 335 9.98 12.13 -19.89
N LEU A 336 9.79 12.40 -18.60
CA LEU A 336 10.78 12.12 -17.56
C LEU A 336 10.86 10.63 -17.18
N PHE A 337 9.82 9.85 -17.47
CA PHE A 337 9.74 8.44 -17.05
C PHE A 337 10.96 7.57 -17.48
N PRO A 338 11.49 7.63 -18.72
CA PRO A 338 12.63 6.78 -19.07
C PRO A 338 13.85 7.04 -18.19
N LEU A 339 14.17 8.32 -17.92
CA LEU A 339 15.26 8.72 -17.04
C LEU A 339 15.00 8.31 -15.58
N ALA A 340 13.78 8.55 -15.10
CA ALA A 340 13.34 8.16 -13.75
C ALA A 340 13.40 6.64 -13.55
N TYR A 341 13.01 5.88 -14.57
CA TYR A 341 13.03 4.42 -14.53
C TYR A 341 14.46 3.86 -14.56
N TRP A 342 15.34 4.43 -15.37
CA TRP A 342 16.76 4.09 -15.38
C TRP A 342 17.40 4.36 -14.02
N HIS A 343 17.23 5.55 -13.48
CA HIS A 343 17.73 5.93 -12.15
C HIS A 343 17.20 5.02 -11.03
N HIS A 344 15.94 4.60 -11.11
CA HIS A 344 15.33 3.71 -10.14
C HIS A 344 15.87 2.28 -10.21
N ARG A 345 16.25 1.79 -11.39
CA ARG A 345 16.78 0.44 -11.60
C ARG A 345 18.29 0.31 -11.31
N THR A 346 19.02 1.40 -11.30
CA THR A 346 20.45 1.38 -10.99
C THR A 346 20.63 0.98 -9.53
N PRO A 347 21.36 -0.12 -9.22
CA PRO A 347 21.60 -0.51 -7.83
C PRO A 347 22.28 0.66 -7.11
N ARG A 348 21.66 1.18 -6.07
CA ARG A 348 22.34 2.08 -5.14
C ARG A 348 23.19 1.16 -4.27
N HIS A 349 24.50 1.21 -4.44
CA HIS A 349 25.44 0.54 -3.55
C HIS A 349 25.23 1.10 -2.14
N HIS A 350 24.65 0.28 -1.26
CA HIS A 350 24.37 0.59 0.15
C HIS A 350 25.08 -0.36 1.05
#